data_dd33526aec3d9097783ecda4d807326c
#
_entry.id   dd33526aec3d9097783ecda4d807326c
#
_cell.length_a   1.000
_cell.length_b   1.000
_cell.length_c   1.000
_cell.angle_alpha   90.00
_cell.angle_beta   90.00
_cell.angle_gamma   90.00
#
_symmetry.space_group_name_H-M   'P 1'
#
loop_
_entity.id
_entity.type
_entity.pdbx_description
1 polymer ?
#
loop_
_entity_poly.entity_id
_entity_poly.type
_entity_poly.pdbx_seq_one_letter_code
_entity_poly.pdbx_strand_id
1 'polypeptide(L)'
;KQLGVFSQLLSDPEFFELCKKQKSIKGDEPLWQAYFEKNPWVFGYGLSYFYVTGFEERKLEQFVQGYDLLNRGKRADAVLKTRGIINSLCFAEIKHHNTRLLESDAYRAGCWAPSKEMAGAVAQVQATVAIAMHKLHGMQRMVDDDGNPTGEDVFNVKPRAFIVIGSRNEFMGEHGVNQDKLSSFELYR
;
A
#
# COMPACT_ATOMS: atom_id res chain seq x y z
N LYS A 1 -22.02 -0.43 -1.31
CA LYS A 1 -21.86 -1.67 -0.52
C LYS A 1 -20.43 -1.81 0.02
N GLN A 2 -19.39 -1.70 -0.80
CA GLN A 2 -17.99 -1.87 -0.36
C GLN A 2 -17.50 -0.74 0.57
N LEU A 3 -17.92 0.51 0.35
CA LEU A 3 -17.64 1.62 1.26
C LEU A 3 -18.22 1.38 2.67
N GLY A 4 -19.40 0.75 2.78
CA GLY A 4 -19.98 0.39 4.08
C GLY A 4 -19.12 -0.65 4.81
N VAL A 5 -18.62 -1.66 4.09
CA VAL A 5 -17.68 -2.65 4.66
C VAL A 5 -16.38 -1.98 5.09
N PHE A 6 -15.84 -1.07 4.30
CA PHE A 6 -14.64 -0.31 4.65
C PHE A 6 -14.83 0.50 5.94
N SER A 7 -15.96 1.21 6.03
CA SER A 7 -16.31 1.98 7.23
C SER A 7 -16.42 1.09 8.47
N GLN A 8 -17.09 -0.07 8.36
CA GLN A 8 -17.20 -1.02 9.47
C GLN A 8 -15.83 -1.59 9.89
N LEU A 9 -14.98 -1.95 8.93
CA LEU A 9 -13.62 -2.42 9.22
C LEU A 9 -12.78 -1.37 9.98
N LEU A 10 -13.03 -0.07 9.75
CA LEU A 10 -12.33 1.02 10.43
C LEU A 10 -12.88 1.31 11.83
N SER A 11 -14.20 1.16 12.05
CA SER A 11 -14.87 1.68 13.23
C SER A 11 -15.41 0.61 14.18
N ASP A 12 -15.49 -0.64 13.75
CA ASP A 12 -16.08 -1.75 14.49
C ASP A 12 -15.06 -2.88 14.71
N PRO A 13 -14.40 -2.93 15.88
CA PRO A 13 -13.43 -3.97 16.20
C PRO A 13 -14.02 -5.39 16.20
N GLU A 14 -15.30 -5.56 16.60
CA GLU A 14 -15.95 -6.87 16.61
C GLU A 14 -16.18 -7.37 15.18
N PHE A 15 -16.62 -6.48 14.29
CA PHE A 15 -16.76 -6.79 12.87
C PHE A 15 -15.41 -7.13 12.24
N PHE A 16 -14.35 -6.41 12.60
CA PHE A 16 -12.99 -6.66 12.12
C PHE A 16 -12.53 -8.08 12.50
N GLU A 17 -12.67 -8.46 13.78
CA GLU A 17 -12.32 -9.79 14.25
C GLU A 17 -13.20 -10.90 13.65
N LEU A 18 -14.49 -10.62 13.46
CA LEU A 18 -15.40 -11.55 12.77
C LEU A 18 -14.94 -11.83 11.33
N CYS A 19 -14.56 -10.80 10.60
CA CYS A 19 -14.05 -10.93 9.24
C CYS A 19 -12.74 -11.74 9.17
N LYS A 20 -11.82 -11.55 10.14
CA LYS A 20 -10.60 -12.35 10.26
C LYS A 20 -10.92 -13.83 10.45
N LYS A 21 -11.82 -14.13 11.39
CA LYS A 21 -12.26 -15.51 11.68
C LYS A 21 -12.90 -16.18 10.47
N GLN A 22 -13.84 -15.50 9.80
CA GLN A 22 -14.54 -16.03 8.63
C GLN A 22 -13.60 -16.35 7.47
N LYS A 23 -12.52 -15.60 7.31
CA LYS A 23 -11.54 -15.79 6.25
C LYS A 23 -10.33 -16.62 6.68
N SER A 24 -10.30 -17.08 7.93
CA SER A 24 -9.15 -17.80 8.52
C SER A 24 -7.83 -17.00 8.40
N ILE A 25 -7.91 -15.68 8.47
CA ILE A 25 -6.76 -14.78 8.35
C ILE A 25 -6.12 -14.60 9.73
N LYS A 26 -4.80 -14.78 9.78
CA LYS A 26 -3.98 -14.50 10.95
C LYS A 26 -3.29 -13.14 10.78
N GLY A 27 -3.52 -12.24 11.75
CA GLY A 27 -2.98 -10.88 11.73
C GLY A 27 -3.94 -9.84 11.14
N ASP A 28 -3.65 -8.59 11.39
CA ASP A 28 -4.53 -7.47 11.03
C ASP A 28 -4.23 -6.91 9.64
N GLU A 29 -2.95 -6.77 9.31
CA GLU A 29 -2.51 -6.30 7.99
C GLU A 29 -3.00 -7.21 6.85
N PRO A 30 -2.92 -8.57 6.94
CA PRO A 30 -3.45 -9.44 5.89
C PRO A 30 -4.94 -9.30 5.62
N LEU A 31 -5.75 -8.87 6.60
CA LEU A 31 -7.18 -8.60 6.35
C LEU A 31 -7.34 -7.36 5.45
N TRP A 32 -6.55 -6.31 5.70
CA TRP A 32 -6.54 -5.12 4.85
C TRP A 32 -6.02 -5.43 3.45
N GLN A 33 -4.94 -6.22 3.34
CA GLN A 33 -4.44 -6.68 2.04
C GLN A 33 -5.55 -7.39 1.25
N ALA A 34 -6.23 -8.37 1.86
CA ALA A 34 -7.33 -9.10 1.22
C ALA A 34 -8.55 -8.20 0.89
N TYR A 35 -8.76 -7.12 1.64
CA TYR A 35 -9.78 -6.13 1.30
C TYR A 35 -9.37 -5.31 0.07
N PHE A 36 -8.15 -4.80 0.03
CA PHE A 36 -7.67 -3.96 -1.06
C PHE A 36 -7.47 -4.74 -2.36
N GLU A 37 -7.06 -5.99 -2.30
CA GLU A 37 -7.02 -6.89 -3.47
C GLU A 37 -8.38 -7.00 -4.17
N LYS A 38 -9.47 -7.07 -3.39
CA LYS A 38 -10.84 -7.10 -3.91
C LYS A 38 -11.40 -5.73 -4.26
N ASN A 39 -10.74 -4.67 -3.82
CA ASN A 39 -11.18 -3.28 -3.97
C ASN A 39 -10.06 -2.39 -4.51
N PRO A 40 -9.40 -2.75 -5.62
CA PRO A 40 -8.25 -2.00 -6.15
C PRO A 40 -8.60 -0.56 -6.57
N TRP A 41 -9.88 -0.26 -6.75
CA TRP A 41 -10.39 1.09 -7.05
C TRP A 41 -10.01 2.13 -5.98
N VAL A 42 -9.70 1.71 -4.75
CA VAL A 42 -9.25 2.59 -3.67
C VAL A 42 -7.97 3.32 -4.05
N PHE A 43 -7.06 2.65 -4.74
CA PHE A 43 -5.79 3.23 -5.19
C PHE A 43 -5.95 4.11 -6.44
N GLY A 44 -7.06 3.96 -7.15
CA GLY A 44 -7.34 4.72 -8.37
C GLY A 44 -8.15 6.00 -8.15
N TYR A 45 -8.66 6.23 -6.96
CA TYR A 45 -9.52 7.39 -6.67
C TYR A 45 -8.69 8.69 -6.70
N GLY A 46 -9.02 9.54 -7.67
CA GLY A 46 -8.27 10.79 -7.93
C GLY A 46 -7.23 10.70 -9.06
N LEU A 47 -7.03 9.52 -9.64
CA LEU A 47 -6.21 9.30 -10.82
C LEU A 47 -7.10 8.75 -11.92
N SER A 48 -7.42 9.55 -12.92
CA SER A 48 -8.46 9.32 -13.93
C SER A 48 -8.33 8.01 -14.75
N TYR A 49 -7.36 7.13 -14.48
CA TYR A 49 -7.04 6.02 -15.37
C TYR A 49 -6.46 4.76 -14.69
N PHE A 50 -6.77 4.46 -13.43
CA PHE A 50 -6.30 3.22 -12.82
C PHE A 50 -7.32 2.09 -12.94
N TYR A 51 -7.05 1.15 -13.83
CA TYR A 51 -7.50 -0.22 -13.65
C TYR A 51 -6.36 -1.00 -13.01
N VAL A 52 -6.58 -1.44 -11.78
CA VAL A 52 -5.58 -2.16 -11.01
C VAL A 52 -5.91 -3.63 -11.08
N THR A 53 -5.07 -4.42 -11.71
CA THR A 53 -5.10 -5.88 -11.55
C THR A 53 -4.25 -6.23 -10.33
N GLY A 54 -4.87 -6.78 -9.29
CA GLY A 54 -4.14 -7.43 -8.21
C GLY A 54 -3.34 -8.60 -8.80
N PHE A 55 -2.07 -8.68 -8.49
CA PHE A 55 -1.25 -9.80 -8.86
C PHE A 55 -1.37 -10.87 -7.78
N GLU A 56 -1.64 -12.10 -8.17
CA GLU A 56 -1.36 -13.26 -7.32
C GLU A 56 0.16 -13.32 -7.08
N GLU A 57 0.57 -13.78 -5.89
CA GLU A 57 2.00 -13.89 -5.53
C GLU A 57 2.83 -14.60 -6.61
N ARG A 58 2.27 -15.63 -7.25
CA ARG A 58 2.90 -16.35 -8.36
C ARG A 58 3.15 -15.50 -9.60
N LYS A 59 2.25 -14.57 -9.91
CA LYS A 59 2.42 -13.68 -11.09
C LYS A 59 3.48 -12.61 -10.84
N LEU A 60 3.69 -12.21 -9.60
CA LEU A 60 4.80 -11.35 -9.21
C LEU A 60 6.14 -12.08 -9.33
N GLU A 61 6.19 -13.32 -8.89
CA GLU A 61 7.38 -14.17 -9.06
C GLU A 61 7.67 -14.43 -10.54
N GLN A 62 6.66 -14.59 -11.39
CA GLN A 62 6.82 -14.74 -12.83
C GLN A 62 7.23 -13.44 -13.52
N PHE A 63 6.70 -12.32 -13.09
CA PHE A 63 7.10 -11.00 -13.60
C PHE A 63 8.57 -10.69 -13.32
N VAL A 64 9.10 -11.32 -12.29
CA VAL A 64 10.45 -11.13 -11.77
C VAL A 64 11.33 -12.38 -11.94
N GLN A 65 10.86 -13.40 -12.67
CA GLN A 65 11.68 -14.57 -13.00
C GLN A 65 12.92 -14.14 -13.78
N GLY A 66 14.05 -14.07 -13.07
CA GLY A 66 15.34 -13.57 -13.53
C GLY A 66 15.85 -12.40 -12.69
N TYR A 67 15.02 -11.75 -11.90
CA TYR A 67 15.44 -10.66 -11.02
C TYR A 67 14.81 -10.81 -9.65
N ASP A 68 15.59 -11.23 -8.71
CA ASP A 68 15.19 -11.39 -7.32
C ASP A 68 14.96 -10.02 -6.65
N LEU A 69 13.78 -9.45 -6.85
CA LEU A 69 13.29 -8.29 -6.09
C LEU A 69 13.10 -8.63 -4.61
N LEU A 70 13.07 -9.93 -4.29
CA LEU A 70 12.66 -10.48 -3.00
C LEU A 70 13.85 -10.92 -2.12
N ASN A 71 15.09 -10.96 -2.65
CA ASN A 71 16.26 -11.55 -1.98
C ASN A 71 16.77 -10.81 -0.73
N ARG A 72 16.06 -9.85 -0.18
CA ARG A 72 16.40 -9.24 1.11
C ARG A 72 15.26 -9.24 2.13
N GLY A 73 14.31 -10.17 2.01
CA GLY A 73 13.23 -10.32 2.99
C GLY A 73 12.21 -9.17 3.04
N LYS A 74 12.17 -8.31 2.00
CA LYS A 74 11.21 -7.21 1.89
C LYS A 74 10.31 -7.46 0.69
N ARG A 75 9.07 -7.86 0.96
CA ARG A 75 7.99 -7.94 -0.03
C ARG A 75 7.23 -6.62 -0.02
N ALA A 76 6.85 -6.12 -1.21
CA ALA A 76 5.78 -5.13 -1.28
C ALA A 76 4.46 -5.82 -0.96
N ASP A 77 3.62 -5.23 -0.15
CA ASP A 77 2.32 -5.81 0.21
C ASP A 77 1.37 -5.90 -0.98
N ALA A 78 1.49 -4.98 -1.92
CA ALA A 78 0.81 -5.05 -3.20
C ALA A 78 1.64 -4.44 -4.33
N VAL A 79 1.61 -5.08 -5.48
CA VAL A 79 2.10 -4.53 -6.75
C VAL A 79 0.91 -4.44 -7.70
N LEU A 80 0.75 -3.28 -8.27
CA LEU A 80 -0.37 -2.90 -9.10
C LEU A 80 0.18 -2.43 -10.44
N LYS A 81 -0.58 -2.65 -11.52
CA LYS A 81 -0.27 -2.01 -12.80
C LYS A 81 -1.43 -1.12 -13.23
N THR A 82 -1.11 -0.02 -13.87
CA THR A 82 -2.12 0.80 -14.53
C THR A 82 -2.51 0.15 -15.85
N ARG A 83 -3.76 0.34 -16.27
CA ARG A 83 -4.23 -0.06 -17.60
C ARG A 83 -4.42 1.18 -18.45
N GLY A 84 -3.63 1.31 -19.50
CA GLY A 84 -3.66 2.41 -20.43
C GLY A 84 -2.87 2.05 -21.68
N ILE A 85 -2.63 3.00 -22.56
CA ILE A 85 -1.71 2.83 -23.70
C ILE A 85 -0.29 2.52 -23.16
N ILE A 86 0.06 3.12 -22.03
CA ILE A 86 1.31 2.86 -21.29
C ILE A 86 0.92 2.36 -19.90
N ASN A 87 1.24 1.11 -19.61
CA ASN A 87 1.04 0.52 -18.29
C ASN A 87 2.23 0.87 -17.39
N SER A 88 1.98 1.39 -16.20
CA SER A 88 3.01 1.71 -15.21
C SER A 88 2.86 0.87 -13.96
N LEU A 89 3.98 0.54 -13.32
CA LEU A 89 3.97 -0.14 -12.02
C LEU A 89 3.59 0.83 -10.90
N CYS A 90 2.91 0.27 -9.92
CA CYS A 90 2.58 0.95 -8.68
C CYS A 90 2.79 -0.02 -7.51
N PHE A 91 3.43 0.44 -6.46
CA PHE A 91 3.69 -0.32 -5.25
C PHE A 91 2.84 0.20 -4.11
N ALA A 92 2.32 -0.68 -3.27
CA ALA A 92 1.61 -0.29 -2.07
C ALA A 92 2.17 -1.02 -0.85
N GLU A 93 2.37 -0.28 0.23
CA GLU A 93 2.65 -0.78 1.56
C GLU A 93 1.40 -0.60 2.39
N ILE A 94 0.93 -1.68 3.03
CA ILE A 94 -0.34 -1.71 3.76
C ILE A 94 -0.07 -2.04 5.22
N LYS A 95 -0.41 -1.13 6.10
CA LYS A 95 -0.32 -1.27 7.55
C LYS A 95 -1.72 -1.24 8.18
N HIS A 96 -1.80 -1.65 9.43
CA HIS A 96 -3.05 -1.62 10.18
C HIS A 96 -3.57 -0.19 10.39
N HIS A 97 -4.89 -0.01 10.42
CA HIS A 97 -5.53 1.29 10.61
C HIS A 97 -5.33 1.90 12.02
N ASN A 98 -4.94 1.07 13.01
CA ASN A 98 -4.57 1.52 14.35
C ASN A 98 -3.05 1.76 14.51
N THR A 99 -2.26 1.57 13.44
CA THR A 99 -0.86 1.92 13.47
C THR A 99 -0.72 3.43 13.64
N ARG A 100 0.08 3.85 14.59
CA ARG A 100 0.26 5.28 14.89
C ARG A 100 0.95 6.00 13.74
N LEU A 101 0.45 7.19 13.44
CA LEU A 101 1.03 8.07 12.42
C LEU A 101 2.16 8.94 13.01
N LEU A 102 1.99 9.37 14.25
CA LEU A 102 2.95 10.23 14.95
C LEU A 102 3.46 9.57 16.24
N GLU A 103 4.59 10.00 16.73
CA GLU A 103 5.10 9.63 18.06
C GLU A 103 4.13 10.07 19.17
N SER A 104 4.22 9.39 20.34
CA SER A 104 3.35 9.69 21.49
C SER A 104 3.58 11.09 22.03
N ASP A 105 4.84 11.49 22.03
CA ASP A 105 5.29 12.72 22.65
C ASP A 105 5.72 13.73 21.59
N ALA A 106 5.46 15.00 21.85
CA ALA A 106 5.91 16.06 20.97
C ALA A 106 7.44 16.14 20.99
N TYR A 107 8.05 16.20 19.81
CA TYR A 107 9.49 16.46 19.68
C TYR A 107 9.86 17.84 20.21
N ARG A 108 8.99 18.83 19.97
CA ARG A 108 9.01 20.20 20.51
C ARG A 108 7.57 20.69 20.64
N ALA A 109 7.34 21.75 21.38
CA ALA A 109 6.04 22.38 21.50
C ALA A 109 5.40 22.59 20.09
N GLY A 110 4.21 22.06 19.89
CA GLY A 110 3.48 22.16 18.62
C GLY A 110 4.02 21.31 17.45
N CYS A 111 5.03 20.45 17.67
CA CYS A 111 5.67 19.69 16.62
C CYS A 111 5.84 18.22 17.02
N TRP A 112 5.25 17.31 16.25
CA TRP A 112 5.37 15.86 16.43
C TRP A 112 6.19 15.22 15.29
N ALA A 113 7.07 14.29 15.66
CA ALA A 113 7.76 13.45 14.69
C ALA A 113 6.82 12.36 14.16
N PRO A 114 7.01 11.87 12.90
CA PRO A 114 6.34 10.68 12.43
C PRO A 114 6.71 9.50 13.34
N SER A 115 5.76 8.58 13.52
CA SER A 115 6.03 7.37 14.28
C SER A 115 7.13 6.53 13.61
N LYS A 116 7.77 5.68 14.39
CA LYS A 116 8.76 4.73 13.89
C LYS A 116 8.18 3.82 12.79
N GLU A 117 6.92 3.40 12.96
CA GLU A 117 6.22 2.57 11.97
C GLU A 117 5.92 3.35 10.67
N MET A 118 5.48 4.60 10.79
CA MET A 118 5.26 5.48 9.63
C MET A 118 6.57 5.74 8.86
N ALA A 119 7.63 6.11 9.57
CA ALA A 119 8.94 6.32 8.97
C ALA A 119 9.50 5.04 8.33
N GLY A 120 9.29 3.89 8.99
CA GLY A 120 9.68 2.58 8.48
C GLY A 120 8.93 2.20 7.20
N ALA A 121 7.61 2.42 7.14
CA ALA A 121 6.80 2.17 5.95
C ALA A 121 7.24 3.05 4.76
N VAL A 122 7.54 4.32 5.00
CA VAL A 122 8.08 5.22 3.97
C VAL A 122 9.43 4.70 3.44
N ALA A 123 10.35 4.35 4.33
CA ALA A 123 11.65 3.82 3.94
C ALA A 123 11.52 2.50 3.16
N GLN A 124 10.59 1.63 3.56
CA GLN A 124 10.34 0.34 2.92
C GLN A 124 9.82 0.52 1.49
N VAL A 125 8.79 1.34 1.29
CA VAL A 125 8.21 1.55 -0.03
C VAL A 125 9.18 2.27 -0.96
N GLN A 126 9.95 3.24 -0.46
CA GLN A 126 10.99 3.93 -1.24
C GLN A 126 12.10 2.97 -1.66
N ALA A 127 12.56 2.09 -0.77
CA ALA A 127 13.54 1.07 -1.11
C ALA A 127 13.01 0.09 -2.17
N THR A 128 11.72 -0.29 -2.09
CA THR A 128 11.08 -1.14 -3.10
C THR A 128 11.03 -0.46 -4.46
N VAL A 129 10.63 0.80 -4.52
CA VAL A 129 10.63 1.61 -5.76
C VAL A 129 12.03 1.74 -6.34
N ALA A 130 13.04 2.06 -5.50
CA ALA A 130 14.42 2.20 -5.95
C ALA A 130 14.97 0.88 -6.54
N ILE A 131 14.70 -0.26 -5.89
CA ILE A 131 15.08 -1.58 -6.40
C ILE A 131 14.38 -1.88 -7.72
N ALA A 132 13.06 -1.60 -7.81
CA ALA A 132 12.31 -1.80 -9.04
C ALA A 132 12.83 -0.94 -10.19
N MET A 133 13.13 0.33 -9.94
CA MET A 133 13.71 1.23 -10.94
C MET A 133 15.09 0.77 -11.40
N HIS A 134 15.89 0.21 -10.50
CA HIS A 134 17.23 -0.29 -10.85
C HIS A 134 17.20 -1.60 -11.63
N LYS A 135 16.30 -2.52 -11.25
CA LYS A 135 16.24 -3.87 -11.82
C LYS A 135 15.33 -3.97 -13.05
N LEU A 136 14.28 -3.18 -13.13
CA LEU A 136 13.28 -3.21 -14.19
C LEU A 136 13.38 -1.92 -15.04
N HIS A 137 14.45 -1.80 -15.82
CA HIS A 137 14.61 -0.63 -16.68
C HIS A 137 13.70 -0.67 -17.92
N GLY A 138 13.00 0.43 -18.17
CA GLY A 138 12.26 0.65 -19.40
C GLY A 138 11.02 -0.24 -19.55
N MET A 139 10.85 -0.81 -20.72
CA MET A 139 9.73 -1.66 -21.08
C MET A 139 10.01 -3.12 -20.70
N GLN A 140 9.09 -3.71 -19.94
CA GLN A 140 9.12 -5.13 -19.58
C GLN A 140 7.99 -5.85 -20.32
N ARG A 141 8.34 -6.88 -21.08
CA ARG A 141 7.38 -7.77 -21.73
C ARG A 141 6.90 -8.82 -20.74
N MET A 142 5.59 -8.94 -20.58
CA MET A 142 5.01 -9.98 -19.73
C MET A 142 4.98 -11.32 -20.46
N VAL A 143 5.32 -12.37 -19.72
CA VAL A 143 5.22 -13.75 -20.20
C VAL A 143 4.27 -14.56 -19.31
N ASP A 144 3.66 -15.60 -19.87
CA ASP A 144 2.87 -16.58 -19.16
C ASP A 144 3.76 -17.62 -18.43
N ASP A 145 3.13 -18.62 -17.80
CA ASP A 145 3.81 -19.68 -17.06
C ASP A 145 4.75 -20.53 -17.94
N ASP A 146 4.49 -20.59 -19.24
CA ASP A 146 5.28 -21.33 -20.23
C ASP A 146 6.37 -20.47 -20.89
N GLY A 147 6.47 -19.18 -20.51
CA GLY A 147 7.44 -18.23 -21.05
C GLY A 147 6.99 -17.54 -22.34
N ASN A 148 5.73 -17.73 -22.79
CA ASN A 148 5.22 -17.07 -23.99
C ASN A 148 4.81 -15.63 -23.70
N PRO A 149 5.07 -14.67 -24.62
CA PRO A 149 4.61 -13.30 -24.45
C PRO A 149 3.09 -13.22 -24.34
N THR A 150 2.59 -12.53 -23.31
CA THR A 150 1.14 -12.33 -23.11
C THR A 150 0.56 -11.23 -23.99
N GLY A 151 1.39 -10.51 -24.73
CA GLY A 151 1.00 -9.32 -25.49
C GLY A 151 0.86 -8.06 -24.64
N GLU A 152 1.17 -8.14 -23.36
CA GLU A 152 1.15 -7.00 -22.45
C GLU A 152 2.58 -6.53 -22.16
N ASP A 153 2.78 -5.22 -22.29
CA ASP A 153 4.02 -4.56 -21.91
C ASP A 153 3.77 -3.61 -20.73
N VAL A 154 4.75 -3.53 -19.83
CA VAL A 154 4.71 -2.64 -18.67
C VAL A 154 5.94 -1.77 -18.65
N PHE A 155 5.74 -0.47 -18.48
CA PHE A 155 6.82 0.49 -18.35
C PHE A 155 7.13 0.77 -16.89
N ASN A 156 8.40 0.65 -16.54
CA ASN A 156 8.90 1.01 -15.22
C ASN A 156 9.81 2.24 -15.30
N VAL A 157 9.27 3.34 -15.82
CA VAL A 157 10.02 4.59 -15.95
C VAL A 157 9.90 5.45 -14.69
N LYS A 158 8.69 5.52 -14.12
CA LYS A 158 8.41 6.28 -12.90
C LYS A 158 7.30 5.57 -12.12
N PRO A 159 7.63 4.48 -11.42
CA PRO A 159 6.65 3.76 -10.63
C PRO A 159 6.08 4.67 -9.54
N ARG A 160 4.78 4.50 -9.28
CA ARG A 160 4.13 5.18 -8.16
C ARG A 160 4.17 4.29 -6.92
N ALA A 161 4.08 4.93 -5.76
CA ALA A 161 3.99 4.21 -4.50
C ALA A 161 2.89 4.81 -3.63
N PHE A 162 2.22 3.94 -2.87
CA PHE A 162 1.23 4.31 -1.88
C PHE A 162 1.59 3.67 -0.55
N ILE A 163 1.28 4.38 0.52
CA ILE A 163 1.28 3.85 1.88
C ILE A 163 -0.13 3.99 2.42
N VAL A 164 -0.70 2.88 2.85
CA VAL A 164 -1.98 2.85 3.56
C VAL A 164 -1.67 2.51 5.00
N ILE A 165 -1.81 3.46 5.91
CA ILE A 165 -1.39 3.33 7.29
C ILE A 165 -2.24 4.21 8.20
N GLY A 166 -2.59 3.68 9.37
CA GLY A 166 -3.18 4.44 10.45
C GLY A 166 -4.53 5.07 10.12
N SER A 167 -4.95 5.96 10.97
CA SER A 167 -6.18 6.73 10.83
C SER A 167 -6.01 8.13 11.40
N ARG A 168 -6.61 9.13 10.73
CA ARG A 168 -6.67 10.50 11.23
C ARG A 168 -7.44 10.64 12.55
N ASN A 169 -8.17 9.60 12.96
CA ASN A 169 -8.80 9.57 14.28
C ASN A 169 -7.78 9.70 15.41
N GLU A 170 -6.49 9.38 15.18
CA GLU A 170 -5.39 9.64 16.11
C GLU A 170 -5.26 11.12 16.50
N PHE A 171 -5.70 12.03 15.63
CA PHE A 171 -5.61 13.47 15.86
C PHE A 171 -6.87 14.07 16.50
N MET A 172 -7.91 13.24 16.68
CA MET A 172 -9.17 13.69 17.28
C MET A 172 -9.03 13.75 18.80
N GLY A 173 -9.32 14.89 19.39
CA GLY A 173 -9.49 15.09 20.81
C GLY A 173 -10.95 15.28 21.18
N GLU A 174 -11.23 15.46 22.48
CA GLU A 174 -12.58 15.64 23.01
C GLU A 174 -13.35 16.80 22.34
N HIS A 175 -12.64 17.88 21.98
CA HIS A 175 -13.22 19.11 21.41
C HIS A 175 -12.88 19.32 19.94
N GLY A 176 -12.44 18.28 19.23
CA GLY A 176 -12.13 18.34 17.81
C GLY A 176 -10.71 17.95 17.47
N VAL A 177 -10.27 18.32 16.27
CA VAL A 177 -8.95 17.93 15.74
C VAL A 177 -7.83 18.71 16.41
N ASN A 178 -6.82 18.02 16.88
CA ASN A 178 -5.55 18.64 17.30
C ASN A 178 -4.81 19.16 16.06
N GLN A 179 -4.81 20.48 15.90
CA GLN A 179 -4.26 21.15 14.70
C GLN A 179 -2.75 20.99 14.57
N ASP A 180 -2.01 20.96 15.70
CA ASP A 180 -0.57 20.81 15.67
C ASP A 180 -0.14 19.42 15.21
N LYS A 181 -0.85 18.39 15.66
CA LYS A 181 -0.65 17.01 15.19
C LYS A 181 -1.01 16.88 13.71
N LEU A 182 -2.16 17.39 13.30
CA LEU A 182 -2.58 17.37 11.91
C LEU A 182 -1.56 18.10 11.02
N SER A 183 -1.10 19.27 11.40
CA SER A 183 -0.10 20.04 10.67
C SER A 183 1.23 19.30 10.58
N SER A 184 1.70 18.71 11.69
CA SER A 184 2.93 17.90 11.70
C SER A 184 2.85 16.73 10.73
N PHE A 185 1.71 16.04 10.68
CA PHE A 185 1.49 14.94 9.75
C PHE A 185 1.42 15.41 8.28
N GLU A 186 0.64 16.47 7.99
CA GLU A 186 0.47 16.97 6.63
C GLU A 186 1.77 17.54 6.04
N LEU A 187 2.63 18.12 6.85
CA LEU A 187 3.94 18.61 6.40
C LEU A 187 4.94 17.47 6.16
N TYR A 188 4.77 16.34 6.82
CA TYR A 188 5.60 15.16 6.58
C TYR A 188 5.16 14.38 5.33
N ARG A 189 3.86 14.27 5.09
CA ARG A 189 3.24 13.53 4.00
C ARG A 189 3.54 14.15 2.63
#